data_53be33d63188a2ae6db70c36bda36a66
#
_entry.id   53be33d63188a2ae6db70c36bda36a66
#
_cell.length_a   1.000
_cell.length_b   1.000
_cell.length_c   1.000
_cell.angle_alpha   90.00
_cell.angle_beta   90.00
_cell.angle_gamma   90.00
#
_symmetry.space_group_name_H-M   'P 1'
#
loop_
_entity.id
_entity.type
_entity.pdbx_description
1 polymer ?
#
loop_
_entity_poly.entity_id
_entity_poly.type
_entity_poly.pdbx_seq_one_letter_code
_entity_poly.pdbx_strand_id
1 'polypeptide(L)'
;MQTIVSIQTSLLRQVNHWLQAASRLSTLDHLASGYAWQGIDHNIGLLLRKCLQESVGEVLVLANSLKRQLENSAEKESLRSVKRGLIQLRDKYLKAEETIHFYTVAINSRTTPNIAALLRACDILCMKSMQALLQPLGKETPPVLTYVDKGVGASILKAGLRLWDGRISPVAAIKITQHNLFRPTAIIHETGHQVAHIINWNDELAVAFNTKLTGHPQIAGAAFSGWASEIAADAFAFVHTGYASVAALHDVVSGTTQAVFAYHQHDPHPISYIRVLLSIEMCRQFYGSGPWDDLEAVFKNDYDINLVNYPSIGLIKICANALPDAVQLILKSPYHAFGNKSLSQIIPPERASPQSLQMLEQTAGPALYTSHAWIWKESLRLLALNGYKIGVGKGELSALYKQQEDWMVRLGFAVDMN
;
A
#
# COMPACT_ATOMS: atom_id res chain seq x y z
N MET A 1 4.76 5.93 58.90
CA MET A 1 5.95 5.24 58.32
C MET A 1 5.54 3.98 57.55
N GLN A 2 4.85 3.04 58.17
CA GLN A 2 4.48 1.75 57.57
C GLN A 2 3.73 1.90 56.20
N THR A 3 2.80 2.84 56.07
CA THR A 3 2.05 3.10 54.85
C THR A 3 2.91 3.63 53.68
N ILE A 4 3.92 4.48 53.96
CA ILE A 4 4.85 5.03 52.95
C ILE A 4 5.71 3.90 52.37
N VAL A 5 6.30 3.04 53.24
CA VAL A 5 7.12 1.90 52.83
C VAL A 5 6.30 0.93 51.97
N SER A 6 5.05 0.67 52.35
CA SER A 6 4.15 -0.20 51.58
C SER A 6 3.84 0.35 50.18
N ILE A 7 3.62 1.67 50.08
CA ILE A 7 3.40 2.37 48.78
C ILE A 7 4.66 2.27 47.92
N GLN A 8 5.83 2.58 48.46
CA GLN A 8 7.10 2.51 47.76
C GLN A 8 7.39 1.10 47.25
N THR A 9 7.19 0.07 48.06
CA THR A 9 7.36 -1.34 47.67
C THR A 9 6.41 -1.72 46.53
N SER A 10 5.14 -1.29 46.60
CA SER A 10 4.17 -1.53 45.55
C SER A 10 4.55 -0.84 44.24
N LEU A 11 4.96 0.40 44.24
CA LEU A 11 5.41 1.13 43.08
C LEU A 11 6.69 0.52 42.49
N LEU A 12 7.65 0.14 43.31
CA LEU A 12 8.88 -0.51 42.84
C LEU A 12 8.61 -1.85 42.13
N ARG A 13 7.71 -2.64 42.70
CA ARG A 13 7.26 -3.90 42.02
C ARG A 13 6.68 -3.59 40.66
N GLN A 14 5.84 -2.57 40.53
CA GLN A 14 5.20 -2.21 39.26
C GLN A 14 6.23 -1.67 38.24
N VAL A 15 7.14 -0.77 38.66
CA VAL A 15 8.21 -0.28 37.77
C VAL A 15 9.11 -1.43 37.30
N ASN A 16 9.51 -2.33 38.20
CA ASN A 16 10.34 -3.48 37.84
C ASN A 16 9.60 -4.42 36.86
N HIS A 17 8.27 -4.58 36.98
CA HIS A 17 7.48 -5.35 36.01
C HIS A 17 7.60 -4.77 34.59
N TRP A 18 7.36 -3.47 34.43
CA TRP A 18 7.43 -2.81 33.12
C TRP A 18 8.86 -2.73 32.59
N LEU A 19 9.86 -2.60 33.46
CA LEU A 19 11.27 -2.65 33.08
C LEU A 19 11.64 -4.02 32.50
N GLN A 20 11.22 -5.11 33.15
CA GLN A 20 11.45 -6.46 32.66
C GLN A 20 10.68 -6.74 31.37
N ALA A 21 9.43 -6.27 31.26
CA ALA A 21 8.64 -6.40 30.05
C ALA A 21 9.33 -5.69 28.86
N ALA A 22 9.76 -4.44 29.05
CA ALA A 22 10.47 -3.68 28.02
C ALA A 22 11.83 -4.33 27.67
N SER A 23 12.55 -4.84 28.63
CA SER A 23 13.82 -5.56 28.39
C SER A 23 13.62 -6.79 27.49
N ARG A 24 12.49 -7.49 27.61
CA ARG A 24 12.16 -8.60 26.71
C ARG A 24 11.87 -8.15 25.28
N LEU A 25 11.21 -7.02 25.11
CA LEU A 25 10.95 -6.44 23.78
C LEU A 25 12.24 -5.99 23.08
N SER A 26 13.32 -5.70 23.82
CA SER A 26 14.60 -5.28 23.22
C SER A 26 15.31 -6.40 22.45
N THR A 27 14.96 -7.67 22.69
CA THR A 27 15.55 -8.83 22.02
C THR A 27 14.75 -9.17 20.76
N LEU A 28 14.96 -8.39 19.69
CA LEU A 28 14.18 -8.49 18.45
C LEU A 28 14.23 -9.87 17.79
N ASP A 29 15.33 -10.62 17.98
CA ASP A 29 15.47 -11.98 17.43
C ASP A 29 14.59 -13.03 18.16
N HIS A 30 14.02 -12.69 19.31
CA HIS A 30 12.99 -13.48 19.96
C HIS A 30 11.58 -13.17 19.45
N LEU A 31 11.40 -12.05 18.76
CA LEU A 31 10.11 -11.59 18.26
C LEU A 31 9.88 -11.98 16.79
N ALA A 32 10.94 -11.97 15.99
CA ALA A 32 10.91 -12.45 14.61
C ALA A 32 12.08 -13.42 14.38
N SER A 33 11.81 -14.50 13.64
CA SER A 33 12.80 -15.56 13.41
C SER A 33 13.99 -15.05 12.59
N GLY A 34 15.18 -15.62 12.82
CA GLY A 34 16.38 -15.31 12.02
C GLY A 34 16.16 -15.48 10.51
N TYR A 35 15.40 -16.50 10.13
CA TYR A 35 14.99 -16.72 8.73
C TYR A 35 14.13 -15.59 8.18
N ALA A 36 13.18 -15.09 8.96
CA ALA A 36 12.34 -13.98 8.54
C ALA A 36 13.15 -12.70 8.34
N TRP A 37 14.11 -12.41 9.22
CA TRP A 37 15.04 -11.29 9.07
C TRP A 37 15.93 -11.42 7.83
N GLN A 38 16.42 -12.63 7.51
CA GLN A 38 17.16 -12.90 6.28
C GLN A 38 16.30 -12.76 5.00
N GLY A 39 14.99 -12.92 5.13
CA GLY A 39 14.01 -12.72 4.06
C GLY A 39 13.77 -11.26 3.69
N ILE A 40 14.41 -10.29 4.34
CA ILE A 40 14.27 -8.85 4.09
C ILE A 40 15.57 -8.32 3.49
N ASP A 41 15.47 -7.27 2.68
CA ASP A 41 16.66 -6.51 2.24
C ASP A 41 17.48 -6.05 3.44
N HIS A 42 18.81 -6.16 3.34
CA HIS A 42 19.71 -5.86 4.45
C HIS A 42 19.54 -4.44 5.01
N ASN A 43 19.42 -3.44 4.13
CA ASN A 43 19.28 -2.04 4.57
C ASN A 43 17.93 -1.80 5.23
N ILE A 44 16.87 -2.42 4.71
CA ILE A 44 15.53 -2.36 5.32
C ILE A 44 15.57 -3.01 6.70
N GLY A 45 16.21 -4.17 6.82
CA GLY A 45 16.41 -4.85 8.10
C GLY A 45 17.13 -3.98 9.13
N LEU A 46 18.17 -3.27 8.75
CA LEU A 46 18.90 -2.33 9.62
C LEU A 46 18.02 -1.16 10.05
N LEU A 47 17.27 -0.54 9.13
CA LEU A 47 16.36 0.56 9.42
C LEU A 47 15.27 0.15 10.41
N LEU A 48 14.66 -1.03 10.21
CA LEU A 48 13.63 -1.56 11.10
C LEU A 48 14.20 -1.87 12.48
N ARG A 49 15.32 -2.57 12.57
CA ARG A 49 15.99 -2.87 13.86
C ARG A 49 16.28 -1.59 14.63
N LYS A 50 16.83 -0.57 13.97
CA LYS A 50 17.09 0.73 14.60
C LYS A 50 15.79 1.36 15.13
N CYS A 51 14.75 1.44 14.31
CA CYS A 51 13.46 2.04 14.71
C CYS A 51 12.87 1.33 15.94
N LEU A 52 12.84 0.00 15.93
CA LEU A 52 12.27 -0.81 17.01
C LEU A 52 13.12 -0.76 18.29
N GLN A 53 14.44 -0.79 18.18
CA GLN A 53 15.35 -0.64 19.33
C GLN A 53 15.23 0.73 20.00
N GLU A 54 15.10 1.78 19.20
CA GLU A 54 14.88 3.13 19.73
C GLU A 54 13.52 3.26 20.43
N SER A 55 12.45 2.62 19.91
CA SER A 55 11.15 2.57 20.56
C SER A 55 11.22 1.97 21.96
N VAL A 56 11.85 0.79 22.08
CA VAL A 56 12.05 0.14 23.36
C VAL A 56 13.00 0.94 24.28
N GLY A 57 14.05 1.51 23.70
CA GLY A 57 15.05 2.30 24.44
C GLY A 57 14.42 3.45 25.22
N GLU A 58 13.47 4.15 24.66
CA GLU A 58 12.75 5.21 25.34
C GLU A 58 11.90 4.72 26.52
N VAL A 59 11.29 3.54 26.41
CA VAL A 59 10.55 2.89 27.50
C VAL A 59 11.51 2.52 28.64
N LEU A 60 12.66 1.94 28.30
CA LEU A 60 13.70 1.55 29.26
C LEU A 60 14.28 2.77 30.00
N VAL A 61 14.53 3.88 29.28
CA VAL A 61 15.01 5.14 29.90
C VAL A 61 14.00 5.66 30.92
N LEU A 62 12.71 5.71 30.57
CA LEU A 62 11.67 6.15 31.49
C LEU A 62 11.54 5.22 32.71
N ALA A 63 11.54 3.90 32.49
CA ALA A 63 11.45 2.92 33.58
C ALA A 63 12.62 3.03 34.58
N ASN A 64 13.85 3.15 34.05
CA ASN A 64 15.04 3.33 34.90
C ASN A 64 15.05 4.68 35.63
N SER A 65 14.52 5.73 35.01
CA SER A 65 14.35 7.03 35.66
C SER A 65 13.40 6.94 36.88
N LEU A 66 12.25 6.31 36.69
CA LEU A 66 11.26 6.08 37.74
C LEU A 66 11.81 5.19 38.88
N LYS A 67 12.60 4.16 38.54
CA LYS A 67 13.27 3.32 39.52
C LYS A 67 14.21 4.15 40.41
N ARG A 68 15.09 4.97 39.81
CA ARG A 68 16.00 5.87 40.56
C ARG A 68 15.25 6.89 41.38
N GLN A 69 14.13 7.45 40.90
CA GLN A 69 13.30 8.35 41.68
C GLN A 69 12.73 7.66 42.92
N LEU A 70 12.30 6.40 42.81
CA LEU A 70 11.81 5.62 43.94
C LEU A 70 12.88 5.33 44.99
N GLU A 71 14.11 5.02 44.55
CA GLU A 71 15.24 4.77 45.46
C GLU A 71 15.59 6.01 46.31
N ASN A 72 15.36 7.21 45.74
CA ASN A 72 15.67 8.49 46.39
C ASN A 72 14.43 9.16 47.00
N SER A 73 13.27 8.53 47.05
CA SER A 73 12.01 9.13 47.48
C SER A 73 11.60 8.67 48.87
N ALA A 74 11.63 9.61 49.82
CA ALA A 74 11.11 9.41 51.15
C ALA A 74 9.78 10.16 51.42
N GLU A 75 9.35 11.03 50.51
CA GLU A 75 8.23 11.94 50.71
C GLU A 75 6.98 11.48 49.91
N LYS A 76 5.79 11.73 50.46
CA LYS A 76 4.50 11.36 49.89
C LYS A 76 4.27 12.01 48.52
N GLU A 77 4.71 13.24 48.29
CA GLU A 77 4.54 13.95 47.01
C GLU A 77 5.43 13.37 45.93
N SER A 78 6.66 12.99 46.26
CA SER A 78 7.56 12.29 45.34
C SER A 78 6.98 10.93 44.90
N LEU A 79 6.38 10.17 45.81
CA LEU A 79 5.72 8.91 45.46
C LEU A 79 4.49 9.12 44.57
N ARG A 80 3.74 10.22 44.74
CA ARG A 80 2.65 10.58 43.82
C ARG A 80 3.16 10.93 42.42
N SER A 81 4.30 11.60 42.32
CA SER A 81 4.94 11.89 41.04
C SER A 81 5.34 10.60 40.32
N VAL A 82 5.98 9.66 41.04
CA VAL A 82 6.31 8.34 40.48
C VAL A 82 5.07 7.57 40.03
N LYS A 83 3.96 7.62 40.77
CA LYS A 83 2.70 7.00 40.37
C LYS A 83 2.17 7.58 39.05
N ARG A 84 2.27 8.89 38.85
CA ARG A 84 1.91 9.52 37.55
C ARG A 84 2.84 9.08 36.44
N GLY A 85 4.15 9.05 36.70
CA GLY A 85 5.14 8.55 35.75
C GLY A 85 4.95 7.08 35.39
N LEU A 86 4.47 6.23 36.33
CA LEU A 86 4.16 4.83 36.06
C LEU A 86 2.97 4.67 35.09
N ILE A 87 1.97 5.55 35.16
CA ILE A 87 0.86 5.55 34.19
C ILE A 87 1.40 5.90 32.80
N GLN A 88 2.28 6.92 32.69
CA GLN A 88 2.93 7.29 31.44
C GLN A 88 3.83 6.17 30.90
N LEU A 89 4.57 5.48 31.76
CA LEU A 89 5.40 4.33 31.39
C LEU A 89 4.57 3.22 30.79
N ARG A 90 3.42 2.89 31.42
CA ARG A 90 2.50 1.89 30.89
C ARG A 90 1.96 2.27 29.51
N ASP A 91 1.49 3.51 29.33
CA ASP A 91 0.98 3.97 28.03
C ASP A 91 2.08 3.91 26.96
N LYS A 92 3.30 4.37 27.30
CA LYS A 92 4.44 4.32 26.37
C LYS A 92 4.85 2.91 26.01
N TYR A 93 4.83 1.97 26.97
CA TYR A 93 5.10 0.55 26.72
C TYR A 93 4.08 -0.04 25.75
N LEU A 94 2.77 0.17 25.98
CA LEU A 94 1.72 -0.38 25.12
C LEU A 94 1.83 0.13 23.67
N LYS A 95 2.17 1.40 23.50
CA LYS A 95 2.40 1.98 22.16
C LYS A 95 3.64 1.41 21.46
N ALA A 96 4.73 1.21 22.20
CA ALA A 96 5.93 0.57 21.67
C ALA A 96 5.66 -0.91 21.33
N GLU A 97 4.93 -1.63 22.17
CA GLU A 97 4.52 -3.01 21.95
C GLU A 97 3.68 -3.15 20.67
N GLU A 98 2.72 -2.24 20.44
CA GLU A 98 1.90 -2.24 19.22
C GLU A 98 2.75 -2.01 17.97
N THR A 99 3.67 -1.04 18.01
CA THR A 99 4.62 -0.79 16.91
C THR A 99 5.47 -2.04 16.61
N ILE A 100 6.00 -2.67 17.65
CA ILE A 100 6.82 -3.88 17.52
C ILE A 100 5.99 -5.04 16.99
N HIS A 101 4.78 -5.25 17.51
CA HIS A 101 3.88 -6.30 17.10
C HIS A 101 3.57 -6.20 15.59
N PHE A 102 3.24 -5.01 15.13
CA PHE A 102 2.97 -4.74 13.71
C PHE A 102 4.14 -5.19 12.82
N TYR A 103 5.35 -4.69 13.08
CA TYR A 103 6.50 -5.07 12.27
C TYR A 103 6.92 -6.52 12.43
N THR A 104 6.75 -7.09 13.62
CA THR A 104 7.04 -8.51 13.88
C THR A 104 6.14 -9.42 13.03
N VAL A 105 4.85 -9.12 12.94
CA VAL A 105 3.91 -9.84 12.06
C VAL A 105 4.33 -9.70 10.61
N ALA A 106 4.63 -8.49 10.16
CA ALA A 106 5.08 -8.24 8.79
C ALA A 106 6.37 -9.01 8.44
N ILE A 107 7.36 -8.99 9.33
CA ILE A 107 8.64 -9.69 9.14
C ILE A 107 8.42 -11.22 9.15
N ASN A 108 7.66 -11.74 10.10
CA ASN A 108 7.42 -13.19 10.23
C ASN A 108 6.61 -13.79 9.07
N SER A 109 5.95 -12.98 8.25
CA SER A 109 5.34 -13.48 7.02
C SER A 109 6.36 -14.04 6.01
N ARG A 110 7.67 -13.82 6.23
CA ARG A 110 8.80 -14.27 5.39
C ARG A 110 9.53 -15.50 5.92
N THR A 111 8.90 -16.33 6.77
CA THR A 111 9.56 -17.48 7.40
C THR A 111 9.87 -18.63 6.46
N THR A 112 9.16 -18.76 5.33
CA THR A 112 9.44 -19.80 4.32
C THR A 112 10.19 -19.21 3.12
N PRO A 113 11.21 -19.88 2.58
CA PRO A 113 12.05 -19.33 1.50
C PRO A 113 11.25 -18.88 0.27
N ASN A 114 10.25 -19.66 -0.13
CA ASN A 114 9.43 -19.36 -1.31
C ASN A 114 8.58 -18.09 -1.10
N ILE A 115 7.91 -17.99 0.05
CA ILE A 115 7.11 -16.79 0.40
C ILE A 115 8.03 -15.58 0.57
N ALA A 116 9.19 -15.74 1.19
CA ALA A 116 10.19 -14.68 1.32
C ALA A 116 10.63 -14.15 -0.06
N ALA A 117 10.90 -15.04 -1.02
CA ALA A 117 11.25 -14.67 -2.39
C ALA A 117 10.10 -13.93 -3.10
N LEU A 118 8.86 -14.41 -2.99
CA LEU A 118 7.69 -13.74 -3.56
C LEU A 118 7.47 -12.35 -2.97
N LEU A 119 7.60 -12.20 -1.66
CA LEU A 119 7.48 -10.90 -0.99
C LEU A 119 8.63 -9.95 -1.35
N ARG A 120 9.88 -10.45 -1.50
CA ARG A 120 10.98 -9.64 -2.04
C ARG A 120 10.71 -9.19 -3.47
N ALA A 121 10.12 -10.04 -4.31
CA ALA A 121 9.69 -9.64 -5.64
C ALA A 121 8.63 -8.53 -5.59
N CYS A 122 7.67 -8.62 -4.66
CA CYS A 122 6.71 -7.55 -4.43
C CYS A 122 7.38 -6.25 -3.97
N ASP A 123 8.37 -6.30 -3.06
CA ASP A 123 9.15 -5.12 -2.65
C ASP A 123 9.82 -4.46 -3.85
N ILE A 124 10.45 -5.25 -4.74
CA ILE A 124 11.11 -4.77 -5.96
C ILE A 124 10.11 -4.13 -6.92
N LEU A 125 8.96 -4.76 -7.15
CA LEU A 125 7.90 -4.22 -8.01
C LEU A 125 7.40 -2.87 -7.49
N CYS A 126 7.14 -2.77 -6.19
CA CYS A 126 6.74 -1.54 -5.52
C CYS A 126 7.82 -0.45 -5.66
N MET A 127 9.07 -0.76 -5.34
CA MET A 127 10.17 0.19 -5.46
C MET A 127 10.34 0.69 -6.90
N LYS A 128 10.34 -0.22 -7.89
CA LYS A 128 10.49 0.16 -9.30
C LYS A 128 9.33 1.02 -9.81
N SER A 129 8.11 0.73 -9.39
CA SER A 129 6.96 1.57 -9.76
C SER A 129 7.10 2.99 -9.22
N MET A 130 7.50 3.13 -7.95
CA MET A 130 7.75 4.44 -7.35
C MET A 130 8.95 5.15 -7.98
N GLN A 131 10.07 4.44 -8.22
CA GLN A 131 11.26 5.00 -8.86
C GLN A 131 10.96 5.59 -10.23
N ALA A 132 10.11 4.93 -11.02
CA ALA A 132 9.73 5.40 -12.36
C ALA A 132 9.10 6.80 -12.34
N LEU A 133 8.44 7.20 -11.26
CA LEU A 133 7.86 8.53 -11.09
C LEU A 133 8.75 9.46 -10.25
N LEU A 134 9.26 8.98 -9.11
CA LEU A 134 9.95 9.83 -8.14
C LEU A 134 11.35 10.25 -8.61
N GLN A 135 12.09 9.37 -9.27
CA GLN A 135 13.45 9.66 -9.74
C GLN A 135 13.50 10.79 -10.77
N PRO A 136 12.64 10.85 -11.82
CA PRO A 136 12.57 11.99 -12.72
C PRO A 136 12.21 13.33 -12.05
N LEU A 137 11.59 13.28 -10.86
CA LEU A 137 11.21 14.43 -10.06
C LEU A 137 12.28 14.80 -8.99
N GLY A 138 13.43 14.10 -8.97
CA GLY A 138 14.48 14.33 -7.98
C GLY A 138 14.05 13.97 -6.54
N LYS A 139 13.09 13.06 -6.37
CA LYS A 139 12.60 12.60 -5.08
C LYS A 139 13.17 11.23 -4.73
N GLU A 140 13.47 11.02 -3.45
CA GLU A 140 13.90 9.72 -2.94
C GLU A 140 12.74 8.72 -2.92
N THR A 141 13.04 7.48 -3.25
CA THR A 141 12.09 6.38 -3.16
C THR A 141 12.19 5.76 -1.77
N PRO A 142 11.11 5.72 -0.99
CA PRO A 142 11.14 5.09 0.32
C PRO A 142 11.33 3.57 0.18
N PRO A 143 12.01 2.94 1.15
CA PRO A 143 12.08 1.48 1.23
C PRO A 143 10.68 0.88 1.43
N VAL A 144 10.48 -0.33 0.93
CA VAL A 144 9.19 -1.05 0.99
C VAL A 144 9.35 -2.36 1.73
N LEU A 145 8.38 -2.67 2.58
CA LEU A 145 8.21 -3.96 3.21
C LEU A 145 6.81 -4.49 2.87
N THR A 146 6.71 -5.41 1.92
CA THR A 146 5.45 -6.13 1.69
C THR A 146 5.31 -7.28 2.68
N TYR A 147 4.08 -7.59 3.08
CA TYR A 147 3.81 -8.70 4.00
C TYR A 147 2.43 -9.30 3.74
N VAL A 148 2.28 -10.58 4.10
CA VAL A 148 1.00 -11.28 3.98
C VAL A 148 0.21 -11.15 5.27
N ASP A 149 -1.05 -10.73 5.12
CA ASP A 149 -2.02 -10.75 6.21
C ASP A 149 -3.43 -11.05 5.66
N LYS A 150 -4.36 -11.34 6.56
CA LYS A 150 -5.76 -11.64 6.25
C LYS A 150 -6.54 -10.41 5.79
N GLY A 151 -7.63 -10.66 5.09
CA GLY A 151 -8.55 -9.62 4.61
C GLY A 151 -8.94 -9.81 3.17
N VAL A 152 -9.66 -8.85 2.61
CA VAL A 152 -10.14 -8.90 1.22
C VAL A 152 -9.18 -8.21 0.25
N GLY A 153 -8.59 -7.09 0.65
CA GLY A 153 -7.74 -6.25 -0.20
C GLY A 153 -6.36 -5.97 0.40
N ALA A 154 -5.51 -5.34 -0.41
CA ALA A 154 -4.25 -4.76 0.02
C ALA A 154 -4.49 -3.52 0.90
N SER A 155 -3.45 -3.04 1.57
CA SER A 155 -3.45 -1.75 2.28
C SER A 155 -2.01 -1.32 2.56
N ILE A 156 -1.81 -0.03 2.83
CA ILE A 156 -0.49 0.54 3.09
C ILE A 156 -0.43 1.33 4.39
N LEU A 157 0.62 1.10 5.19
CA LEU A 157 1.13 2.07 6.15
C LEU A 157 2.28 2.83 5.47
N LYS A 158 2.04 4.08 5.13
CA LYS A 158 2.99 4.88 4.35
C LYS A 158 4.27 5.15 5.14
N ALA A 159 5.43 5.11 4.46
CA ALA A 159 6.66 5.66 4.99
C ALA A 159 6.48 7.16 5.31
N GLY A 160 7.10 7.62 6.37
CA GLY A 160 6.98 9.02 6.80
C GLY A 160 5.77 9.31 7.69
N LEU A 161 4.82 8.39 7.87
CA LEU A 161 3.71 8.56 8.81
C LEU A 161 4.10 8.17 10.24
N ARG A 162 3.37 8.72 11.22
CA ARG A 162 3.58 8.42 12.62
C ARG A 162 3.04 7.04 12.99
N LEU A 163 3.87 6.26 13.67
CA LEU A 163 3.52 5.00 14.31
C LEU A 163 2.79 5.23 15.64
N TRP A 164 2.31 4.18 16.27
CA TRP A 164 1.57 4.24 17.55
C TRP A 164 2.38 4.86 18.68
N ASP A 165 3.69 4.65 18.71
CA ASP A 165 4.62 5.23 19.68
C ASP A 165 5.05 6.68 19.33
N GLY A 166 4.54 7.24 18.22
CA GLY A 166 4.82 8.58 17.74
C GLY A 166 6.04 8.69 16.82
N ARG A 167 6.80 7.62 16.61
CA ARG A 167 7.93 7.58 15.67
C ARG A 167 7.46 7.64 14.24
N ILE A 168 8.38 7.94 13.36
CA ILE A 168 8.12 7.95 11.91
C ILE A 168 8.40 6.55 11.36
N SER A 169 7.45 6.02 10.59
CA SER A 169 7.64 4.75 9.86
C SER A 169 8.83 4.87 8.90
N PRO A 170 9.86 4.04 9.04
CA PRO A 170 11.04 4.09 8.17
C PRO A 170 10.81 3.45 6.81
N VAL A 171 9.72 2.71 6.63
CA VAL A 171 9.40 1.97 5.41
C VAL A 171 7.93 2.13 5.04
N ALA A 172 7.59 1.99 3.76
CA ALA A 172 6.22 1.77 3.32
C ALA A 172 5.88 0.29 3.56
N ALA A 173 5.05 0.00 4.55
CA ALA A 173 4.62 -1.36 4.83
C ALA A 173 3.32 -1.67 4.07
N ILE A 174 3.39 -2.57 3.09
CA ILE A 174 2.29 -2.90 2.19
C ILE A 174 1.77 -4.31 2.50
N LYS A 175 0.54 -4.39 2.95
CA LYS A 175 -0.16 -5.65 3.13
C LYS A 175 -0.62 -6.19 1.79
N ILE A 176 -0.39 -7.49 1.56
CA ILE A 176 -1.02 -8.26 0.50
C ILE A 176 -1.76 -9.45 1.10
N THR A 177 -2.87 -9.86 0.51
CA THR A 177 -3.61 -11.05 0.95
C THR A 177 -3.09 -12.31 0.27
N GLN A 178 -3.26 -13.46 0.92
CA GLN A 178 -2.77 -14.74 0.41
C GLN A 178 -3.24 -15.03 -1.02
N HIS A 179 -4.52 -14.78 -1.31
CA HIS A 179 -5.10 -15.04 -2.65
C HIS A 179 -4.59 -14.10 -3.74
N ASN A 180 -4.05 -12.93 -3.37
CA ASN A 180 -3.49 -11.96 -4.31
C ASN A 180 -1.97 -12.09 -4.48
N LEU A 181 -1.30 -12.95 -3.71
CA LEU A 181 0.15 -13.07 -3.74
C LEU A 181 0.69 -13.50 -5.13
N PHE A 182 -0.09 -14.30 -5.86
CA PHE A 182 0.27 -14.75 -7.20
C PHE A 182 -0.31 -13.88 -8.35
N ARG A 183 -1.03 -12.81 -8.02
CA ARG A 183 -1.50 -11.76 -8.94
C ARG A 183 -1.44 -10.40 -8.24
N PRO A 184 -0.22 -9.93 -7.89
CA PRO A 184 -0.06 -8.84 -6.94
C PRO A 184 -0.23 -7.44 -7.57
N THR A 185 -1.18 -7.24 -8.49
CA THR A 185 -1.44 -5.93 -9.12
C THR A 185 -1.86 -4.87 -8.11
N ALA A 186 -2.56 -5.26 -7.04
CA ALA A 186 -3.02 -4.35 -5.99
C ALA A 186 -1.87 -3.62 -5.26
N ILE A 187 -0.65 -4.23 -5.18
CA ILE A 187 0.49 -3.54 -4.53
C ILE A 187 0.91 -2.29 -5.29
N ILE A 188 0.69 -2.24 -6.62
CA ILE A 188 1.02 -1.05 -7.42
C ILE A 188 0.04 0.09 -7.12
N HIS A 189 -1.24 -0.23 -6.87
CA HIS A 189 -2.20 0.75 -6.36
C HIS A 189 -1.76 1.30 -5.00
N GLU A 190 -1.35 0.44 -4.07
CA GLU A 190 -0.87 0.88 -2.76
C GLU A 190 0.38 1.77 -2.84
N THR A 191 1.30 1.49 -3.78
CA THR A 191 2.43 2.39 -4.03
C THR A 191 1.98 3.72 -4.63
N GLY A 192 0.87 3.76 -5.36
CA GLY A 192 0.23 4.99 -5.83
C GLY A 192 -0.13 5.92 -4.68
N HIS A 193 -0.70 5.40 -3.60
CA HIS A 193 -0.96 6.18 -2.37
C HIS A 193 0.32 6.75 -1.75
N GLN A 194 1.42 5.98 -1.73
CA GLN A 194 2.71 6.45 -1.22
C GLN A 194 3.27 7.59 -2.08
N VAL A 195 3.27 7.41 -3.38
CA VAL A 195 3.79 8.41 -4.32
C VAL A 195 2.97 9.68 -4.27
N ALA A 196 1.64 9.58 -4.37
CA ALA A 196 0.75 10.74 -4.32
C ALA A 196 0.91 11.53 -3.02
N HIS A 197 1.19 10.84 -1.89
CA HIS A 197 1.51 11.49 -0.62
C HIS A 197 2.86 12.23 -0.67
N ILE A 198 3.93 11.63 -1.21
CA ILE A 198 5.27 12.25 -1.29
C ILE A 198 5.27 13.53 -2.12
N ILE A 199 4.53 13.53 -3.23
CA ILE A 199 4.50 14.66 -4.16
C ILE A 199 3.30 15.58 -3.98
N ASN A 200 2.43 15.29 -3.00
CA ASN A 200 1.20 16.04 -2.71
C ASN A 200 0.20 16.13 -3.88
N TRP A 201 0.13 15.10 -4.72
CA TRP A 201 -0.73 15.11 -5.91
C TRP A 201 -2.22 15.03 -5.59
N ASN A 202 -2.60 14.37 -4.48
CA ASN A 202 -4.01 14.21 -4.12
C ASN A 202 -4.75 15.56 -3.99
N ASP A 203 -4.11 16.55 -3.36
CA ASP A 203 -4.70 17.87 -3.14
C ASP A 203 -4.85 18.64 -4.47
N GLU A 204 -3.81 18.59 -5.33
CA GLU A 204 -3.88 19.24 -6.65
C GLU A 204 -4.95 18.59 -7.53
N LEU A 205 -5.08 17.26 -7.51
CA LEU A 205 -6.08 16.52 -8.26
C LEU A 205 -7.49 16.82 -7.74
N ALA A 206 -7.68 16.87 -6.42
CA ALA A 206 -8.96 17.24 -5.81
C ALA A 206 -9.41 18.66 -6.21
N VAL A 207 -8.47 19.61 -6.19
CA VAL A 207 -8.74 20.99 -6.66
C VAL A 207 -9.07 20.99 -8.15
N ALA A 208 -8.34 20.22 -8.98
CA ALA A 208 -8.58 20.15 -10.41
C ALA A 208 -10.00 19.62 -10.73
N PHE A 209 -10.45 18.58 -10.04
CA PHE A 209 -11.82 18.07 -10.20
C PHE A 209 -12.87 19.12 -9.85
N ASN A 210 -12.73 19.82 -8.73
CA ASN A 210 -13.67 20.85 -8.33
C ASN A 210 -13.72 22.07 -9.28
N THR A 211 -12.59 22.40 -9.90
CA THR A 211 -12.45 23.66 -10.65
C THR A 211 -12.49 23.49 -12.16
N LYS A 212 -12.19 22.30 -12.70
CA LYS A 212 -12.04 22.08 -14.15
C LYS A 212 -13.09 21.16 -14.77
N LEU A 213 -13.93 20.48 -13.98
CA LEU A 213 -15.10 19.74 -14.49
C LEU A 213 -16.31 20.67 -14.71
N THR A 214 -16.06 21.87 -15.28
CA THR A 214 -17.06 22.93 -15.41
C THR A 214 -18.17 22.63 -16.42
N GLY A 215 -17.96 21.68 -17.34
CA GLY A 215 -19.00 21.21 -18.27
C GLY A 215 -20.04 20.28 -17.63
N HIS A 216 -19.87 19.93 -16.35
CA HIS A 216 -20.73 18.99 -15.61
C HIS A 216 -21.33 19.64 -14.37
N PRO A 217 -22.43 19.08 -13.81
CA PRO A 217 -22.98 19.56 -12.54
C PRO A 217 -21.93 19.58 -11.44
N GLN A 218 -21.92 20.62 -10.60
CA GLN A 218 -20.92 20.81 -9.53
C GLN A 218 -20.78 19.61 -8.60
N ILE A 219 -21.84 18.83 -8.42
CA ILE A 219 -21.81 17.60 -7.60
C ILE A 219 -20.86 16.55 -8.18
N ALA A 220 -20.61 16.50 -9.49
CA ALA A 220 -19.60 15.62 -10.08
C ALA A 220 -18.20 16.00 -9.62
N GLY A 221 -17.83 17.28 -9.76
CA GLY A 221 -16.54 17.79 -9.30
C GLY A 221 -16.31 17.51 -7.82
N ALA A 222 -17.32 17.74 -6.99
CA ALA A 222 -17.25 17.48 -5.55
C ALA A 222 -17.08 15.97 -5.24
N ALA A 223 -17.76 15.08 -5.95
CA ALA A 223 -17.64 13.64 -5.78
C ALA A 223 -16.23 13.17 -6.18
N PHE A 224 -15.76 13.51 -7.39
CA PHE A 224 -14.41 13.15 -7.84
C PHE A 224 -13.30 13.73 -6.94
N SER A 225 -13.50 14.95 -6.44
CA SER A 225 -12.59 15.56 -5.47
C SER A 225 -12.50 14.76 -4.17
N GLY A 226 -13.63 14.28 -3.64
CA GLY A 226 -13.66 13.41 -2.46
C GLY A 226 -12.95 12.07 -2.67
N TRP A 227 -12.90 11.59 -3.90
CA TRP A 227 -12.27 10.32 -4.31
C TRP A 227 -10.85 10.47 -4.85
N ALA A 228 -10.28 11.65 -4.86
CA ALA A 228 -9.03 11.96 -5.55
C ALA A 228 -7.86 11.04 -5.13
N SER A 229 -7.77 10.65 -3.86
CA SER A 229 -6.71 9.76 -3.36
C SER A 229 -6.77 8.36 -3.98
N GLU A 230 -7.96 7.77 -4.05
CA GLU A 230 -8.16 6.44 -4.65
C GLU A 230 -7.98 6.47 -6.17
N ILE A 231 -8.52 7.52 -6.79
CA ILE A 231 -8.38 7.73 -8.24
C ILE A 231 -6.92 7.94 -8.63
N ALA A 232 -6.15 8.68 -7.84
CA ALA A 232 -4.71 8.84 -8.06
C ALA A 232 -3.96 7.50 -7.98
N ALA A 233 -4.29 6.66 -7.02
CA ALA A 233 -3.69 5.34 -6.85
C ALA A 233 -4.10 4.37 -7.99
N ASP A 234 -5.36 4.40 -8.43
CA ASP A 234 -5.83 3.61 -9.59
C ASP A 234 -5.14 4.07 -10.89
N ALA A 235 -4.99 5.37 -11.09
CA ALA A 235 -4.28 5.92 -12.25
C ALA A 235 -2.79 5.54 -12.24
N PHE A 236 -2.14 5.55 -11.07
CA PHE A 236 -0.78 5.09 -10.93
C PHE A 236 -0.64 3.59 -11.25
N ALA A 237 -1.57 2.76 -10.78
CA ALA A 237 -1.60 1.35 -11.13
C ALA A 237 -1.80 1.14 -12.65
N PHE A 238 -2.70 1.92 -13.25
CA PHE A 238 -3.00 1.85 -14.69
C PHE A 238 -1.77 2.18 -15.56
N VAL A 239 -1.03 3.26 -15.29
CA VAL A 239 0.12 3.63 -16.13
C VAL A 239 1.25 2.58 -16.09
N HIS A 240 1.31 1.76 -15.03
CA HIS A 240 2.29 0.68 -14.90
C HIS A 240 1.82 -0.67 -15.44
N THR A 241 0.53 -0.98 -15.30
CA THR A 241 0.01 -2.34 -15.55
C THR A 241 -1.14 -2.39 -16.56
N GLY A 242 -1.61 -1.24 -17.06
CA GLY A 242 -2.64 -1.17 -18.09
C GLY A 242 -3.92 -1.90 -17.69
N TYR A 243 -4.47 -2.67 -18.63
CA TYR A 243 -5.69 -3.43 -18.40
C TYR A 243 -5.60 -4.45 -17.25
N ALA A 244 -4.40 -4.89 -16.87
CA ALA A 244 -4.25 -5.83 -15.77
C ALA A 244 -4.76 -5.26 -14.43
N SER A 245 -4.55 -3.95 -14.16
CA SER A 245 -5.11 -3.29 -12.97
C SER A 245 -6.62 -3.13 -13.08
N VAL A 246 -7.14 -2.83 -14.26
CA VAL A 246 -8.59 -2.66 -14.50
C VAL A 246 -9.35 -3.97 -14.25
N ALA A 247 -8.87 -5.07 -14.82
CA ALA A 247 -9.48 -6.39 -14.61
C ALA A 247 -9.37 -6.84 -13.14
N ALA A 248 -8.23 -6.59 -12.48
CA ALA A 248 -8.07 -6.93 -11.07
C ALA A 248 -8.96 -6.08 -10.16
N LEU A 249 -9.11 -4.79 -10.44
CA LEU A 249 -10.04 -3.92 -9.72
C LEU A 249 -11.47 -4.38 -9.88
N HIS A 250 -11.90 -4.68 -11.12
CA HIS A 250 -13.23 -5.25 -11.40
C HIS A 250 -13.49 -6.48 -10.53
N ASP A 251 -12.57 -7.43 -10.48
CA ASP A 251 -12.72 -8.68 -9.70
C ASP A 251 -12.87 -8.40 -8.18
N VAL A 252 -12.24 -7.34 -7.67
CA VAL A 252 -12.30 -6.96 -6.25
C VAL A 252 -13.61 -6.25 -5.89
N VAL A 253 -14.09 -5.35 -6.77
CA VAL A 253 -15.25 -4.50 -6.44
C VAL A 253 -16.58 -5.06 -6.96
N SER A 254 -16.55 -6.08 -7.82
CA SER A 254 -17.75 -6.81 -8.25
C SER A 254 -18.30 -7.62 -7.09
N GLY A 255 -19.51 -7.27 -6.65
CA GLY A 255 -20.14 -7.86 -5.48
C GLY A 255 -21.65 -7.88 -5.60
N THR A 256 -22.36 -7.77 -4.48
CA THR A 256 -23.82 -7.61 -4.53
C THR A 256 -24.19 -6.28 -5.17
N THR A 257 -25.32 -6.21 -5.84
CA THR A 257 -25.85 -4.98 -6.45
C THR A 257 -25.87 -3.82 -5.45
N GLN A 258 -26.22 -4.10 -4.20
CA GLN A 258 -26.19 -3.09 -3.12
C GLN A 258 -24.77 -2.57 -2.89
N ALA A 259 -23.75 -3.41 -2.86
CA ALA A 259 -22.35 -3.00 -2.64
C ALA A 259 -21.81 -2.19 -3.82
N VAL A 260 -22.12 -2.60 -5.06
CA VAL A 260 -21.64 -1.92 -6.28
C VAL A 260 -22.21 -0.51 -6.41
N PHE A 261 -23.44 -0.28 -5.97
CA PHE A 261 -24.09 1.03 -5.99
C PHE A 261 -24.02 1.79 -4.65
N ALA A 262 -23.35 1.24 -3.63
CA ALA A 262 -23.23 1.92 -2.35
C ALA A 262 -22.47 3.24 -2.48
N TYR A 263 -22.99 4.28 -1.86
CA TYR A 263 -22.33 5.56 -1.68
C TYR A 263 -22.31 5.92 -0.20
N HIS A 264 -21.12 6.11 0.32
CA HIS A 264 -20.93 6.57 1.69
C HIS A 264 -20.28 7.95 1.67
N GLN A 265 -20.98 8.91 2.25
CA GLN A 265 -20.44 10.27 2.37
C GLN A 265 -19.14 10.23 3.18
N HIS A 266 -18.11 10.92 2.73
CA HIS A 266 -16.76 10.95 3.31
C HIS A 266 -15.92 9.66 3.16
N ASP A 267 -16.41 8.63 2.47
CA ASP A 267 -15.57 7.51 2.06
C ASP A 267 -14.66 7.97 0.91
N PRO A 268 -13.33 7.79 1.01
CA PRO A 268 -12.42 8.15 -0.07
C PRO A 268 -12.55 7.24 -1.30
N HIS A 269 -13.25 6.10 -1.19
CA HIS A 269 -13.44 5.18 -2.31
C HIS A 269 -14.59 5.65 -3.20
N PRO A 270 -14.37 5.72 -4.53
CA PRO A 270 -15.44 5.94 -5.48
C PRO A 270 -16.51 4.86 -5.38
N ILE A 271 -17.75 5.20 -5.73
CA ILE A 271 -18.79 4.19 -5.95
C ILE A 271 -18.22 3.13 -6.90
N SER A 272 -18.27 1.85 -6.52
CA SER A 272 -17.64 0.76 -7.27
C SER A 272 -18.01 0.76 -8.75
N TYR A 273 -19.27 1.06 -9.07
CA TYR A 273 -19.75 1.19 -10.45
C TYR A 273 -18.97 2.27 -11.23
N ILE A 274 -18.77 3.44 -10.66
CA ILE A 274 -18.02 4.54 -11.28
C ILE A 274 -16.53 4.20 -11.35
N ARG A 275 -15.97 3.56 -10.33
CA ARG A 275 -14.55 3.19 -10.27
C ARG A 275 -14.15 2.25 -11.40
N VAL A 276 -14.99 1.23 -11.69
CA VAL A 276 -14.78 0.31 -12.82
C VAL A 276 -14.86 1.05 -14.15
N LEU A 277 -15.92 1.85 -14.37
CA LEU A 277 -16.09 2.58 -15.63
C LEU A 277 -14.99 3.61 -15.87
N LEU A 278 -14.50 4.29 -14.82
CA LEU A 278 -13.38 5.23 -14.92
C LEU A 278 -12.10 4.52 -15.38
N SER A 279 -11.83 3.35 -14.83
CA SER A 279 -10.67 2.54 -15.18
C SER A 279 -10.75 2.00 -16.62
N ILE A 280 -11.94 1.62 -17.06
CA ILE A 280 -12.21 1.23 -18.45
C ILE A 280 -11.98 2.42 -19.39
N GLU A 281 -12.44 3.60 -19.02
CA GLU A 281 -12.26 4.82 -19.81
C GLU A 281 -10.77 5.20 -19.95
N MET A 282 -9.93 4.94 -18.93
CA MET A 282 -8.48 5.08 -19.05
C MET A 282 -7.92 4.18 -20.17
N CYS A 283 -8.34 2.91 -20.24
CA CYS A 283 -7.95 2.02 -21.33
C CYS A 283 -8.39 2.55 -22.69
N ARG A 284 -9.63 2.99 -22.81
CA ARG A 284 -10.19 3.50 -24.07
C ARG A 284 -9.43 4.71 -24.59
N GLN A 285 -9.05 5.63 -23.72
CA GLN A 285 -8.35 6.85 -24.12
C GLN A 285 -6.88 6.65 -24.53
N PHE A 286 -6.25 5.56 -24.08
CA PHE A 286 -4.84 5.29 -24.38
C PHE A 286 -4.64 4.14 -25.36
N TYR A 287 -5.59 3.19 -25.44
CA TYR A 287 -5.43 1.97 -26.23
C TYR A 287 -6.50 1.82 -27.31
N GLY A 288 -7.52 2.71 -27.36
CA GLY A 288 -8.66 2.60 -28.25
C GLY A 288 -9.62 1.47 -27.82
N SER A 289 -10.23 0.77 -28.78
CA SER A 289 -11.12 -0.37 -28.51
C SER A 289 -10.32 -1.61 -28.12
N GLY A 290 -10.91 -2.42 -27.23
CA GLY A 290 -10.27 -3.64 -26.76
C GLY A 290 -11.14 -4.44 -25.78
N PRO A 291 -10.56 -5.44 -25.07
CA PRO A 291 -11.32 -6.34 -24.19
C PRO A 291 -12.00 -5.63 -23.01
N TRP A 292 -11.62 -4.40 -22.71
CA TRP A 292 -12.32 -3.55 -21.74
C TRP A 292 -13.71 -3.12 -22.21
N ASP A 293 -13.99 -3.08 -23.51
CA ASP A 293 -15.31 -2.77 -24.03
C ASP A 293 -16.28 -3.95 -23.75
N ASP A 294 -15.81 -5.20 -23.89
CA ASP A 294 -16.57 -6.38 -23.50
C ASP A 294 -16.80 -6.42 -21.98
N LEU A 295 -15.77 -6.10 -21.20
CA LEU A 295 -15.87 -6.00 -19.73
C LEU A 295 -16.93 -4.98 -19.33
N GLU A 296 -16.94 -3.80 -19.96
CA GLU A 296 -17.95 -2.76 -19.72
C GLU A 296 -19.37 -3.26 -20.05
N ALA A 297 -19.53 -3.93 -21.20
CA ALA A 297 -20.83 -4.43 -21.63
C ALA A 297 -21.39 -5.46 -20.64
N VAL A 298 -20.56 -6.41 -20.20
CA VAL A 298 -20.95 -7.42 -19.19
C VAL A 298 -21.24 -6.74 -17.86
N PHE A 299 -20.37 -5.87 -17.39
CA PHE A 299 -20.53 -5.17 -16.09
C PHE A 299 -21.81 -4.33 -16.06
N LYS A 300 -22.13 -3.59 -17.12
CA LYS A 300 -23.36 -2.81 -17.24
C LYS A 300 -24.61 -3.67 -17.35
N ASN A 301 -24.52 -4.87 -17.94
CA ASN A 301 -25.63 -5.83 -17.98
C ASN A 301 -25.91 -6.43 -16.60
N ASP A 302 -24.85 -6.80 -15.86
CA ASP A 302 -24.98 -7.38 -14.52
C ASP A 302 -25.46 -6.36 -13.48
N TYR A 303 -25.10 -5.10 -13.68
CA TYR A 303 -25.43 -3.97 -12.81
C TYR A 303 -26.18 -2.88 -13.57
N ASP A 304 -27.37 -3.23 -14.12
CA ASP A 304 -28.17 -2.28 -14.89
C ASP A 304 -28.79 -1.21 -13.97
N ILE A 305 -28.29 0.03 -14.12
CA ILE A 305 -28.74 1.21 -13.36
C ILE A 305 -30.21 1.59 -13.61
N ASN A 306 -30.84 1.05 -14.67
CA ASN A 306 -32.25 1.32 -15.00
C ASN A 306 -33.20 0.34 -14.29
N LEU A 307 -32.71 -0.80 -13.83
CA LEU A 307 -33.50 -1.83 -13.15
C LEU A 307 -33.48 -1.70 -11.61
N VAL A 308 -32.74 -0.72 -11.07
CA VAL A 308 -32.54 -0.54 -9.63
C VAL A 308 -32.95 0.87 -9.18
N ASN A 309 -33.32 0.99 -7.90
CA ASN A 309 -33.66 2.28 -7.31
C ASN A 309 -32.85 2.51 -6.03
N TYR A 310 -31.58 2.91 -6.20
CA TYR A 310 -30.70 3.33 -5.10
C TYR A 310 -30.56 4.85 -5.09
N PRO A 311 -30.38 5.49 -3.91
CA PRO A 311 -30.17 6.95 -3.80
C PRO A 311 -28.98 7.47 -4.62
N SER A 312 -27.98 6.62 -4.85
CA SER A 312 -26.76 6.94 -5.61
C SER A 312 -26.94 7.01 -7.12
N ILE A 313 -28.02 6.49 -7.70
CA ILE A 313 -28.21 6.37 -9.17
C ILE A 313 -28.14 7.73 -9.86
N GLY A 314 -28.72 8.79 -9.26
CA GLY A 314 -28.62 10.14 -9.81
C GLY A 314 -27.17 10.64 -9.90
N LEU A 315 -26.37 10.42 -8.84
CA LEU A 315 -24.96 10.77 -8.81
C LEU A 315 -24.16 9.92 -9.79
N ILE A 316 -24.42 8.62 -9.89
CA ILE A 316 -23.79 7.69 -10.82
C ILE A 316 -23.96 8.17 -12.27
N LYS A 317 -25.20 8.53 -12.67
CA LYS A 317 -25.46 9.04 -14.05
C LYS A 317 -24.70 10.33 -14.33
N ILE A 318 -24.63 11.23 -13.38
CA ILE A 318 -23.89 12.48 -13.50
C ILE A 318 -22.38 12.20 -13.63
N CYS A 319 -21.81 11.37 -12.73
CA CYS A 319 -20.39 11.03 -12.76
C CYS A 319 -20.01 10.23 -14.03
N ALA A 320 -20.86 9.33 -14.51
CA ALA A 320 -20.61 8.56 -15.73
C ALA A 320 -20.45 9.45 -16.98
N ASN A 321 -21.21 10.53 -17.08
CA ASN A 321 -21.07 11.51 -18.16
C ASN A 321 -19.76 12.31 -18.08
N ALA A 322 -19.16 12.42 -16.90
CA ALA A 322 -17.93 13.17 -16.68
C ALA A 322 -16.65 12.32 -16.81
N LEU A 323 -16.76 11.00 -17.03
CA LEU A 323 -15.60 10.09 -17.07
C LEU A 323 -14.53 10.50 -18.11
N PRO A 324 -14.88 10.86 -19.36
CA PRO A 324 -13.85 11.24 -20.33
C PRO A 324 -13.03 12.45 -19.87
N ASP A 325 -13.69 13.47 -19.34
CA ASP A 325 -13.03 14.68 -18.85
C ASP A 325 -12.24 14.41 -17.55
N ALA A 326 -12.77 13.54 -16.68
CA ALA A 326 -12.05 13.12 -15.49
C ALA A 326 -10.73 12.40 -15.86
N VAL A 327 -10.74 11.50 -16.85
CA VAL A 327 -9.50 10.81 -17.31
C VAL A 327 -8.51 11.82 -17.93
N GLN A 328 -8.98 12.83 -18.66
CA GLN A 328 -8.11 13.90 -19.16
C GLN A 328 -7.42 14.64 -18.00
N LEU A 329 -8.17 14.99 -16.96
CA LEU A 329 -7.60 15.64 -15.76
C LEU A 329 -6.59 14.75 -15.07
N ILE A 330 -6.90 13.46 -14.85
CA ILE A 330 -6.05 12.53 -14.13
C ILE A 330 -4.73 12.25 -14.85
N LEU A 331 -4.78 11.93 -16.15
CA LEU A 331 -3.65 11.35 -16.86
C LEU A 331 -2.94 12.32 -17.81
N LYS A 332 -3.64 13.31 -18.34
CA LYS A 332 -3.12 14.19 -19.41
C LYS A 332 -2.94 15.65 -18.99
N SER A 333 -3.46 16.04 -17.84
CA SER A 333 -3.26 17.41 -17.33
C SER A 333 -1.93 17.57 -16.61
N PRO A 334 -1.26 18.73 -16.77
CA PRO A 334 -0.05 19.04 -16.02
C PRO A 334 -0.37 19.42 -14.58
N TYR A 335 0.52 18.98 -13.64
CA TYR A 335 0.47 19.30 -12.22
C TYR A 335 1.83 19.77 -11.70
N HIS A 336 1.86 20.64 -10.70
CA HIS A 336 3.11 21.01 -10.01
C HIS A 336 3.75 19.79 -9.37
N ALA A 337 2.96 18.87 -8.81
CA ALA A 337 3.40 17.59 -8.29
C ALA A 337 4.27 16.81 -9.29
N PHE A 338 4.06 16.98 -10.58
CA PHE A 338 4.80 16.33 -11.67
C PHE A 338 5.80 17.25 -12.38
N GLY A 339 6.18 18.38 -11.77
CA GLY A 339 7.05 19.37 -12.42
C GLY A 339 6.45 19.99 -13.68
N ASN A 340 5.16 20.27 -13.65
CA ASN A 340 4.35 20.81 -14.75
C ASN A 340 4.24 19.87 -15.97
N LYS A 341 4.39 18.56 -15.75
CA LYS A 341 4.06 17.50 -16.71
C LYS A 341 2.78 16.78 -16.30
N SER A 342 2.25 15.94 -17.18
CA SER A 342 1.19 15.00 -16.84
C SER A 342 1.77 13.67 -16.39
N LEU A 343 0.98 12.85 -15.69
CA LEU A 343 1.39 11.50 -15.28
C LEU A 343 1.78 10.66 -16.51
N SER A 344 0.99 10.71 -17.58
CA SER A 344 1.25 9.96 -18.81
C SER A 344 2.49 10.43 -19.58
N GLN A 345 2.95 11.67 -19.39
CA GLN A 345 4.22 12.14 -19.96
C GLN A 345 5.43 11.59 -19.22
N ILE A 346 5.32 11.33 -17.91
CA ILE A 346 6.41 10.77 -17.12
C ILE A 346 6.45 9.25 -17.25
N ILE A 347 5.28 8.62 -17.17
CA ILE A 347 5.10 7.16 -17.31
C ILE A 347 4.10 6.91 -18.44
N PRO A 348 4.59 6.72 -19.68
CA PRO A 348 3.71 6.48 -20.83
C PRO A 348 2.92 5.17 -20.68
N PRO A 349 1.57 5.20 -20.61
CA PRO A 349 0.74 4.01 -20.48
C PRO A 349 0.87 3.04 -21.65
N GLU A 350 1.28 3.53 -22.82
CA GLU A 350 1.48 2.75 -24.05
C GLU A 350 2.48 1.60 -23.85
N ARG A 351 3.39 1.72 -22.90
CA ARG A 351 4.33 0.65 -22.52
C ARG A 351 3.61 -0.59 -21.96
N ALA A 352 2.45 -0.41 -21.35
CA ALA A 352 1.61 -1.47 -20.79
C ALA A 352 0.39 -1.78 -21.72
N SER A 353 0.37 -1.26 -22.96
CA SER A 353 -0.66 -1.60 -23.94
C SER A 353 -0.56 -3.07 -24.36
N PRO A 354 -1.68 -3.73 -24.71
CA PRO A 354 -1.66 -5.11 -25.19
C PRO A 354 -0.67 -5.36 -26.33
N GLN A 355 -0.58 -4.42 -27.27
CA GLN A 355 0.33 -4.51 -28.41
C GLN A 355 1.80 -4.45 -27.97
N SER A 356 2.14 -3.51 -27.08
CA SER A 356 3.48 -3.37 -26.56
C SER A 356 3.92 -4.58 -25.71
N LEU A 357 3.00 -5.14 -24.93
CA LEU A 357 3.24 -6.33 -24.12
C LEU A 357 3.42 -7.58 -24.99
N GLN A 358 2.60 -7.75 -26.03
CA GLN A 358 2.74 -8.83 -26.98
C GLN A 358 4.06 -8.74 -27.77
N MET A 359 4.46 -7.56 -28.20
CA MET A 359 5.74 -7.33 -28.88
C MET A 359 6.92 -7.68 -27.96
N LEU A 360 6.85 -7.31 -26.68
CA LEU A 360 7.87 -7.68 -25.68
C LEU A 360 8.00 -9.20 -25.58
N GLU A 361 6.88 -9.91 -25.48
CA GLU A 361 6.88 -11.37 -25.35
C GLU A 361 7.44 -12.05 -26.61
N GLN A 362 7.06 -11.58 -27.79
CA GLN A 362 7.60 -12.08 -29.06
C GLN A 362 9.10 -11.84 -29.21
N THR A 363 9.57 -10.65 -28.83
CA THR A 363 10.98 -10.26 -28.96
C THR A 363 11.90 -11.03 -28.00
N ALA A 364 11.49 -11.18 -26.75
CA ALA A 364 12.29 -11.83 -25.73
C ALA A 364 12.07 -13.36 -25.69
N GLY A 365 10.94 -13.86 -26.19
CA GLY A 365 10.58 -15.28 -26.16
C GLY A 365 10.61 -15.85 -24.74
N PRO A 366 10.96 -17.14 -24.58
CA PRO A 366 11.03 -17.78 -23.27
C PRO A 366 12.04 -17.11 -22.30
N ALA A 367 13.04 -16.40 -22.81
CA ALA A 367 14.00 -15.67 -21.98
C ALA A 367 13.37 -14.57 -21.14
N LEU A 368 12.22 -14.04 -21.55
CA LEU A 368 11.44 -13.06 -20.77
C LEU A 368 11.13 -13.53 -19.36
N TYR A 369 10.86 -14.83 -19.20
CA TYR A 369 10.44 -15.44 -17.93
C TYR A 369 11.56 -16.19 -17.19
N THR A 370 12.72 -16.39 -17.83
CA THR A 370 13.80 -17.22 -17.30
C THR A 370 15.11 -16.48 -17.09
N SER A 371 15.39 -15.44 -17.88
CA SER A 371 16.61 -14.63 -17.78
C SER A 371 16.46 -13.56 -16.68
N HIS A 372 17.39 -13.55 -15.72
CA HIS A 372 17.42 -12.52 -14.68
C HIS A 372 17.48 -11.10 -15.24
N ALA A 373 18.24 -10.86 -16.31
CA ALA A 373 18.33 -9.54 -16.95
C ALA A 373 16.97 -9.06 -17.48
N TRP A 374 16.23 -9.95 -18.17
CA TRP A 374 14.90 -9.64 -18.67
C TRP A 374 13.89 -9.46 -17.53
N ILE A 375 13.85 -10.39 -16.57
CA ILE A 375 12.95 -10.31 -15.42
C ILE A 375 13.22 -9.01 -14.64
N TRP A 376 14.49 -8.71 -14.36
CA TRP A 376 14.83 -7.48 -13.64
C TRP A 376 14.40 -6.23 -14.41
N LYS A 377 14.71 -6.15 -15.69
CA LYS A 377 14.42 -4.97 -16.52
C LYS A 377 12.92 -4.76 -16.71
N GLU A 378 12.17 -5.82 -16.98
CA GLU A 378 10.78 -5.76 -17.46
C GLU A 378 9.77 -6.24 -16.41
N SER A 379 10.13 -6.35 -15.14
CA SER A 379 9.28 -6.92 -14.08
C SER A 379 7.87 -6.32 -14.01
N LEU A 380 7.73 -4.99 -14.12
CA LEU A 380 6.40 -4.34 -14.14
C LEU A 380 5.61 -4.70 -15.40
N ARG A 381 6.26 -4.80 -16.55
CA ARG A 381 5.60 -5.24 -17.80
C ARG A 381 5.29 -6.74 -17.80
N LEU A 382 6.07 -7.55 -17.10
CA LEU A 382 5.74 -8.97 -16.85
C LEU A 382 4.48 -9.09 -16.01
N LEU A 383 4.37 -8.29 -14.94
CA LEU A 383 3.15 -8.22 -14.12
C LEU A 383 1.94 -7.80 -14.98
N ALA A 384 2.11 -6.76 -15.81
CA ALA A 384 1.08 -6.28 -16.73
C ALA A 384 0.68 -7.35 -17.76
N LEU A 385 1.65 -8.05 -18.36
CA LEU A 385 1.41 -9.07 -19.39
C LEU A 385 0.64 -10.27 -18.85
N ASN A 386 1.07 -10.81 -17.71
CA ASN A 386 0.38 -11.93 -17.08
C ASN A 386 -1.03 -11.53 -16.62
N GLY A 387 -1.16 -10.36 -15.99
CA GLY A 387 -2.46 -9.83 -15.59
C GLY A 387 -3.39 -9.56 -16.78
N TYR A 388 -2.86 -9.09 -17.91
CA TYR A 388 -3.60 -8.95 -19.15
C TYR A 388 -4.11 -10.32 -19.66
N LYS A 389 -3.23 -11.32 -19.76
CA LYS A 389 -3.63 -12.67 -20.21
C LYS A 389 -4.71 -13.28 -19.33
N ILE A 390 -4.60 -13.12 -18.02
CA ILE A 390 -5.61 -13.57 -17.07
C ILE A 390 -6.92 -12.82 -17.30
N GLY A 391 -6.87 -11.49 -17.41
CA GLY A 391 -8.05 -10.64 -17.59
C GLY A 391 -8.83 -10.86 -18.89
N VAL A 392 -8.15 -11.35 -19.96
CA VAL A 392 -8.80 -11.69 -21.23
C VAL A 392 -9.07 -13.19 -21.39
N GLY A 393 -8.81 -14.00 -20.36
CA GLY A 393 -8.98 -15.47 -20.43
C GLY A 393 -8.09 -16.16 -21.46
N LYS A 394 -6.91 -15.59 -21.76
CA LYS A 394 -6.01 -16.13 -22.78
C LYS A 394 -5.01 -17.10 -22.19
N GLY A 395 -5.22 -18.37 -22.39
CA GLY A 395 -4.37 -19.45 -21.90
C GLY A 395 -5.00 -20.21 -20.73
N GLU A 396 -4.29 -21.25 -20.28
CA GLU A 396 -4.72 -22.04 -19.13
C GLU A 396 -4.34 -21.31 -17.84
N LEU A 397 -5.31 -21.08 -16.96
CA LEU A 397 -5.17 -20.19 -15.79
C LEU A 397 -4.10 -20.69 -14.81
N SER A 398 -4.04 -22.00 -14.56
CA SER A 398 -3.04 -22.58 -13.64
C SER A 398 -1.61 -22.42 -14.19
N ALA A 399 -1.43 -22.52 -15.52
CA ALA A 399 -0.15 -22.29 -16.17
C ALA A 399 0.29 -20.82 -16.06
N LEU A 400 -0.65 -19.87 -16.19
CA LEU A 400 -0.36 -18.44 -16.02
C LEU A 400 0.03 -18.11 -14.58
N TYR A 401 -0.67 -18.66 -13.59
CA TYR A 401 -0.30 -18.47 -12.19
C TYR A 401 1.06 -19.10 -11.87
N LYS A 402 1.33 -20.31 -12.39
CA LYS A 402 2.64 -20.94 -12.21
C LYS A 402 3.77 -20.12 -12.87
N GLN A 403 3.54 -19.60 -14.08
CA GLN A 403 4.51 -18.73 -14.74
C GLN A 403 4.76 -17.44 -13.94
N GLN A 404 3.70 -16.84 -13.38
CA GLN A 404 3.80 -15.66 -12.52
C GLN A 404 4.64 -15.97 -11.29
N GLU A 405 4.35 -17.05 -10.59
CA GLU A 405 5.10 -17.50 -9.42
C GLU A 405 6.59 -17.71 -9.76
N ASP A 406 6.88 -18.44 -10.84
CA ASP A 406 8.23 -18.82 -11.21
C ASP A 406 9.15 -17.62 -11.49
N TRP A 407 8.69 -16.63 -12.27
CA TRP A 407 9.52 -15.46 -12.53
C TRP A 407 9.59 -14.51 -11.30
N MET A 408 8.54 -14.42 -10.48
CA MET A 408 8.59 -13.64 -9.24
C MET A 408 9.57 -14.25 -8.24
N VAL A 409 9.56 -15.55 -8.05
CA VAL A 409 10.53 -16.25 -7.21
C VAL A 409 11.96 -16.00 -7.69
N ARG A 410 12.21 -16.06 -9.01
CA ARG A 410 13.51 -15.72 -9.60
C ARG A 410 13.90 -14.25 -9.32
N LEU A 411 12.95 -13.32 -9.46
CA LEU A 411 13.17 -11.90 -9.16
C LEU A 411 13.56 -11.71 -7.69
N GLY A 412 12.87 -12.38 -6.76
CA GLY A 412 13.11 -12.25 -5.33
C GLY A 412 14.45 -12.88 -4.89
N PHE A 413 14.93 -13.93 -5.55
CA PHE A 413 16.26 -14.49 -5.28
C PHE A 413 17.40 -13.73 -5.95
N ALA A 414 17.15 -12.93 -7.01
CA ALA A 414 18.18 -12.17 -7.70
C ALA A 414 18.82 -11.06 -6.84
N VAL A 415 18.19 -10.64 -5.77
CA VAL A 415 18.71 -9.57 -4.87
C VAL A 415 19.90 -10.05 -4.04
N ASP A 416 19.98 -11.36 -3.78
CA ASP A 416 21.09 -11.92 -3.00
C ASP A 416 22.41 -12.04 -3.81
N MET A 417 22.40 -11.64 -5.09
CA MET A 417 23.55 -11.75 -6.02
C MET A 417 24.26 -10.41 -6.30
N ASN A 418 23.80 -9.31 -5.73
CA ASN A 418 24.40 -7.98 -5.80
C ASN A 418 24.77 -7.46 -4.41
#